data_629be71a4c1e5961fb84b688e12c89f9
#
_entry.id   629be71a4c1e5961fb84b688e12c89f9
#
_cell.length_a   1.000
_cell.length_b   1.000
_cell.length_c   1.000
_cell.angle_alpha   90.00
_cell.angle_beta   90.00
_cell.angle_gamma   90.00
#
_symmetry.space_group_name_H-M   'P 1'
#
loop_
_entity.id
_entity.type
_entity.pdbx_description
1 polymer ?
#
loop_
_entity_poly.entity_id
_entity_poly.type
_entity_poly.pdbx_seq_one_letter_code
_entity_poly.pdbx_strand_id
1 'polypeptide(L)'
;MNLISRNTFVSEQDCSLYNRIAWRILPFLFVLYVVAFLDRVNVGFAKLQMAADVGLSDMAFGFGAGVFFLGYCLFEIPSNMMLQRVGARLWIARIMVVWGIISTSMMFVSSPTSFYILRFLLGVAEAGFYPGVVLYLT
;
A
#
# COMPACT_ATOMS: atom_id res chain seq x y z
N MET A 1 27.02 -25.70 -32.81
CA MET A 1 25.62 -25.78 -32.38
C MET A 1 25.42 -24.59 -31.45
N ASN A 2 24.96 -23.44 -32.01
CA ASN A 2 24.99 -22.13 -31.38
C ASN A 2 23.75 -21.93 -30.50
N LEU A 3 23.91 -21.99 -29.16
CA LEU A 3 22.88 -21.69 -28.15
C LEU A 3 22.93 -20.23 -27.65
N ILE A 4 23.59 -19.32 -28.36
CA ILE A 4 23.79 -17.91 -27.92
C ILE A 4 23.07 -16.92 -28.86
N SER A 5 21.91 -17.28 -29.38
CA SER A 5 21.18 -16.36 -30.28
C SER A 5 19.70 -16.20 -29.89
N ARG A 6 19.42 -16.05 -28.60
CA ARG A 6 18.07 -15.68 -28.14
C ARG A 6 18.03 -14.44 -27.24
N ASN A 7 19.08 -13.68 -27.18
CA ASN A 7 19.05 -12.38 -26.54
C ASN A 7 19.29 -11.28 -27.58
N THR A 8 18.42 -10.27 -27.52
CA THR A 8 18.57 -8.96 -28.13
C THR A 8 18.05 -8.81 -29.55
N PHE A 9 16.77 -8.67 -29.71
CA PHE A 9 16.27 -7.54 -30.50
C PHE A 9 15.18 -6.82 -29.70
N VAL A 10 15.54 -6.22 -28.57
CA VAL A 10 14.81 -5.07 -28.06
C VAL A 10 15.13 -3.97 -29.09
N SER A 11 14.19 -3.68 -29.97
CA SER A 11 14.40 -2.66 -30.98
C SER A 11 14.57 -1.31 -30.28
N GLU A 12 15.30 -0.36 -30.87
CA GLU A 12 15.41 1.00 -30.32
C GLU A 12 14.03 1.63 -30.08
N GLN A 13 13.02 1.20 -30.85
CA GLN A 13 11.62 1.58 -30.66
C GLN A 13 11.04 1.03 -29.38
N ASP A 14 11.37 -0.22 -29.00
CA ASP A 14 10.91 -0.82 -27.74
C ASP A 14 11.56 -0.14 -26.53
N CYS A 15 12.84 0.21 -26.62
CA CYS A 15 13.52 0.99 -25.58
C CYS A 15 12.91 2.39 -25.41
N SER A 16 12.58 3.07 -26.49
CA SER A 16 11.97 4.40 -26.44
C SER A 16 10.56 4.35 -25.86
N LEU A 17 9.79 3.34 -26.22
CA LEU A 17 8.45 3.08 -25.70
C LEU A 17 8.50 2.77 -24.20
N TYR A 18 9.41 1.89 -23.78
CA TYR A 18 9.63 1.53 -22.40
C TYR A 18 10.00 2.75 -21.54
N ASN A 19 10.96 3.55 -22.01
CA ASN A 19 11.35 4.78 -21.32
C ASN A 19 10.18 5.77 -21.19
N ARG A 20 9.38 5.95 -22.22
CA ARG A 20 8.22 6.85 -22.19
C ARG A 20 7.17 6.38 -21.17
N ILE A 21 6.90 5.08 -21.13
CA ILE A 21 5.96 4.47 -20.18
C ILE A 21 6.52 4.59 -18.75
N ALA A 22 7.78 4.24 -18.57
CA ALA A 22 8.43 4.29 -17.27
C ALA A 22 8.43 5.72 -16.69
N TRP A 23 8.82 6.72 -17.45
CA TRP A 23 8.81 8.13 -17.03
C TRP A 23 7.42 8.67 -16.70
N ARG A 24 6.36 8.04 -17.20
CA ARG A 24 4.99 8.44 -16.90
C ARG A 24 4.45 7.73 -15.66
N ILE A 25 4.84 6.48 -15.43
CA ILE A 25 4.31 5.63 -14.35
C ILE A 25 5.14 5.76 -13.08
N LEU A 26 6.48 5.76 -13.18
CA LEU A 26 7.36 5.79 -12.01
C LEU A 26 7.14 7.01 -11.09
N PRO A 27 7.00 8.26 -11.60
CA PRO A 27 6.73 9.41 -10.74
C PRO A 27 5.40 9.27 -9.99
N PHE A 28 4.37 8.73 -10.65
CA PHE A 28 3.08 8.50 -10.04
C PHE A 28 3.16 7.46 -8.90
N LEU A 29 3.80 6.32 -9.15
CA LEU A 29 4.02 5.28 -8.15
C LEU A 29 4.90 5.78 -6.99
N PHE A 30 5.90 6.62 -7.30
CA PHE A 30 6.74 7.23 -6.28
C PHE A 30 5.93 8.17 -5.37
N VAL A 31 5.06 9.01 -5.93
CA VAL A 31 4.16 9.87 -5.14
C VAL A 31 3.24 9.02 -4.26
N LEU A 32 2.65 7.96 -4.79
CA LEU A 32 1.82 7.04 -4.00
C LEU A 32 2.59 6.41 -2.84
N TYR A 33 3.84 5.99 -3.10
CA TYR A 33 4.71 5.46 -2.05
C TYR A 33 5.01 6.48 -0.96
N VAL A 34 5.33 7.73 -1.35
CA VAL A 34 5.57 8.82 -0.39
C VAL A 34 4.33 9.11 0.44
N VAL A 35 3.14 9.15 -0.17
CA VAL A 35 1.89 9.37 0.55
C VAL A 35 1.61 8.23 1.53
N ALA A 36 1.81 6.98 1.13
CA ALA A 36 1.66 5.82 2.01
C ALA A 36 2.68 5.85 3.17
N PHE A 37 3.90 6.28 2.92
CA PHE A 37 4.91 6.46 3.96
C PHE A 37 4.52 7.57 4.94
N LEU A 38 4.05 8.72 4.43
CA LEU A 38 3.60 9.85 5.26
C LEU A 38 2.40 9.45 6.15
N ASP A 39 1.46 8.66 5.65
CA ASP A 39 0.33 8.17 6.43
C ASP A 39 0.80 7.35 7.64
N ARG A 40 1.75 6.46 7.43
CA ARG A 40 2.36 5.66 8.53
C ARG A 40 3.07 6.52 9.56
N VAL A 41 3.81 7.53 9.11
CA VAL A 41 4.55 8.45 10.00
C VAL A 41 3.58 9.38 10.73
N ASN A 42 2.56 9.90 10.06
CA ASN A 42 1.54 10.78 10.65
C ASN A 42 0.85 10.16 11.85
N VAL A 43 0.58 8.88 11.82
CA VAL A 43 -0.02 8.19 12.98
C VAL A 43 0.92 8.20 14.19
N GLY A 44 2.24 8.16 13.97
CA GLY A 44 3.23 8.34 15.04
C GLY A 44 3.13 9.73 15.69
N PHE A 45 2.95 10.78 14.89
CA PHE A 45 2.75 12.15 15.41
C PHE A 45 1.37 12.34 16.04
N ALA A 46 0.32 11.79 15.45
CA ALA A 46 -1.03 11.82 15.99
C ALA A 46 -1.14 11.13 17.36
N LYS A 47 -0.23 10.20 17.69
CA LYS A 47 -0.15 9.52 18.97
C LYS A 47 -0.18 10.49 20.15
N LEU A 48 0.57 11.58 20.09
CA LEU A 48 0.66 12.56 21.19
C LEU A 48 -0.69 13.24 21.47
N GLN A 49 -1.43 13.57 20.41
CA GLN A 49 -2.76 14.18 20.53
C GLN A 49 -3.81 13.14 20.89
N MET A 50 -3.79 11.96 20.28
CA MET A 50 -4.72 10.86 20.57
C MET A 50 -4.55 10.32 21.99
N ALA A 51 -3.35 10.34 22.55
CA ALA A 51 -3.12 9.95 23.94
C ALA A 51 -3.84 10.90 24.92
N ALA A 52 -3.89 12.19 24.61
CA ALA A 52 -4.58 13.18 25.43
C ALA A 52 -6.12 13.13 25.24
N ASP A 53 -6.60 13.03 23.99
CA ASP A 53 -8.02 13.17 23.67
C ASP A 53 -8.82 11.86 23.86
N VAL A 54 -8.22 10.71 23.56
CA VAL A 54 -8.88 9.39 23.55
C VAL A 54 -8.41 8.52 24.74
N GLY A 55 -7.41 8.99 25.50
CA GLY A 55 -6.85 8.23 26.64
C GLY A 55 -6.07 6.98 26.20
N LEU A 56 -5.48 7.00 25.01
CA LEU A 56 -4.69 5.88 24.48
C LEU A 56 -3.34 5.81 25.18
N SER A 57 -3.12 4.73 25.94
CA SER A 57 -1.81 4.43 26.52
C SER A 57 -0.80 4.02 25.43
N ASP A 58 0.49 4.12 25.76
CA ASP A 58 1.57 3.66 24.85
C ASP A 58 1.43 2.18 24.47
N MET A 59 0.95 1.36 25.41
CA MET A 59 0.67 -0.06 25.16
C MET A 59 -0.49 -0.23 24.18
N ALA A 60 -1.57 0.53 24.33
CA ALA A 60 -2.72 0.49 23.43
C ALA A 60 -2.36 0.92 22.01
N PHE A 61 -1.52 1.94 21.89
CA PHE A 61 -1.01 2.38 20.60
C PHE A 61 -0.13 1.31 19.94
N GLY A 62 0.80 0.70 20.69
CA GLY A 62 1.65 -0.41 20.22
C GLY A 62 0.82 -1.62 19.77
N PHE A 63 -0.23 -1.95 20.51
CA PHE A 63 -1.17 -3.01 20.14
C PHE A 63 -1.90 -2.68 18.82
N GLY A 64 -2.36 -1.45 18.63
CA GLY A 64 -2.97 -0.99 17.39
C GLY A 64 -2.03 -1.09 16.19
N ALA A 65 -0.73 -0.82 16.36
CA ALA A 65 0.28 -1.04 15.33
C ALA A 65 0.44 -2.54 15.01
N GLY A 66 0.43 -3.41 16.02
CA GLY A 66 0.46 -4.87 15.84
C GLY A 66 -0.76 -5.39 15.07
N VAL A 67 -1.95 -4.89 15.41
CA VAL A 67 -3.22 -5.24 14.74
C VAL A 67 -3.22 -4.83 13.25
N PHE A 68 -2.61 -3.70 12.90
CA PHE A 68 -2.40 -3.31 11.51
C PHE A 68 -1.58 -4.35 10.75
N PHE A 69 -0.42 -4.75 11.29
CA PHE A 69 0.43 -5.76 10.66
C PHE A 69 -0.26 -7.12 10.55
N LEU A 70 -1.06 -7.49 11.54
CA LEU A 70 -1.85 -8.73 11.49
C LEU A 70 -2.85 -8.70 10.32
N GLY A 71 -3.60 -7.62 10.15
CA GLY A 71 -4.49 -7.43 9.01
C GLY A 71 -3.74 -7.47 7.68
N TYR A 72 -2.59 -6.80 7.61
CA TYR A 72 -1.74 -6.79 6.42
C TYR A 72 -1.28 -8.20 6.03
N CYS A 73 -0.65 -8.94 6.97
CA CYS A 73 -0.14 -10.29 6.70
C CYS A 73 -1.23 -11.30 6.34
N LEU A 74 -2.37 -11.28 7.04
CA LEU A 74 -3.47 -12.22 6.78
C LEU A 74 -4.09 -12.02 5.38
N PHE A 75 -4.18 -10.78 4.93
CA PHE A 75 -4.82 -10.44 3.66
C PHE A 75 -3.86 -10.26 2.49
N GLU A 76 -2.55 -10.35 2.71
CA GLU A 76 -1.56 -10.26 1.64
C GLU A 76 -1.73 -11.37 0.60
N ILE A 77 -1.90 -12.62 1.03
CA ILE A 77 -2.07 -13.77 0.13
C ILE A 77 -3.39 -13.67 -0.65
N PRO A 78 -4.58 -13.50 -0.01
CA PRO A 78 -5.84 -13.33 -0.73
C PRO A 78 -5.82 -12.13 -1.69
N SER A 79 -5.21 -11.03 -1.27
CA SER A 79 -5.09 -9.81 -2.10
C SER A 79 -4.27 -10.08 -3.36
N ASN A 80 -3.16 -10.81 -3.24
CA ASN A 80 -2.33 -11.19 -4.39
C ASN A 80 -3.04 -12.13 -5.36
N MET A 81 -3.85 -13.06 -4.86
CA MET A 81 -4.68 -13.91 -5.72
C MET A 81 -5.71 -13.11 -6.50
N MET A 82 -6.34 -12.12 -5.86
CA MET A 82 -7.30 -11.22 -6.53
C MET A 82 -6.61 -10.29 -7.51
N LEU A 83 -5.41 -9.79 -7.19
CA LEU A 83 -4.59 -8.99 -8.07
C LEU A 83 -4.33 -9.69 -9.43
N GLN A 84 -3.99 -10.99 -9.39
CA GLN A 84 -3.75 -11.77 -10.60
C GLN A 84 -5.02 -11.95 -11.46
N ARG A 85 -6.20 -12.02 -10.84
CA ARG A 85 -7.48 -12.20 -11.52
C ARG A 85 -8.05 -10.90 -12.09
N VAL A 86 -7.96 -9.82 -11.34
CA VAL A 86 -8.60 -8.52 -11.66
C VAL A 86 -7.67 -7.63 -12.50
N GLY A 87 -6.36 -7.87 -12.40
CA GLY A 87 -5.32 -7.06 -13.02
C GLY A 87 -4.83 -5.93 -12.10
N ALA A 88 -3.52 -5.64 -12.22
CA ALA A 88 -2.82 -4.75 -11.30
C ALA A 88 -3.39 -3.32 -11.28
N ARG A 89 -3.77 -2.78 -12.45
CA ARG A 89 -4.29 -1.41 -12.56
C ARG A 89 -5.56 -1.17 -11.73
N LEU A 90 -6.56 -2.04 -11.88
CA LEU A 90 -7.83 -1.91 -11.16
C LEU A 90 -7.66 -2.22 -9.68
N TRP A 91 -6.82 -3.22 -9.37
CA TRP A 91 -6.58 -3.63 -7.99
C TRP A 91 -5.85 -2.56 -7.18
N ILE A 92 -4.81 -1.94 -7.73
CA ILE A 92 -4.10 -0.82 -7.11
C ILE A 92 -5.04 0.38 -6.92
N ALA A 93 -5.84 0.73 -7.93
CA ALA A 93 -6.81 1.83 -7.83
C ALA A 93 -7.81 1.58 -6.69
N ARG A 94 -8.34 0.35 -6.57
CA ARG A 94 -9.23 -0.04 -5.45
C ARG A 94 -8.51 0.11 -4.10
N ILE A 95 -7.28 -0.39 -3.98
CA ILE A 95 -6.49 -0.27 -2.74
C ILE A 95 -6.38 1.20 -2.35
N MET A 96 -6.02 2.07 -3.27
CA MET A 96 -5.84 3.50 -3.01
C MET A 96 -7.12 4.19 -2.54
N VAL A 97 -8.26 3.88 -3.16
CA VAL A 97 -9.57 4.45 -2.77
C VAL A 97 -9.99 3.98 -1.39
N VAL A 98 -9.93 2.66 -1.14
CA VAL A 98 -10.34 2.09 0.14
C VAL A 98 -9.42 2.56 1.26
N TRP A 99 -8.12 2.56 1.02
CA TRP A 99 -7.12 3.08 1.96
C TRP A 99 -7.35 4.56 2.29
N GLY A 100 -7.60 5.41 1.29
CA GLY A 100 -7.88 6.82 1.50
C GLY A 100 -9.14 7.06 2.35
N ILE A 101 -10.21 6.29 2.12
CA ILE A 101 -11.44 6.37 2.92
C ILE A 101 -11.17 5.96 4.38
N ILE A 102 -10.48 4.84 4.60
CA ILE A 102 -10.18 4.36 5.96
C ILE A 102 -9.23 5.31 6.68
N SER A 103 -8.19 5.81 5.99
CA SER A 103 -7.24 6.78 6.55
C SER A 103 -7.96 8.07 6.97
N THR A 104 -8.87 8.58 6.14
CA THR A 104 -9.70 9.75 6.49
C THR A 104 -10.61 9.45 7.69
N SER A 105 -11.14 8.24 7.79
CA SER A 105 -11.99 7.81 8.91
C SER A 105 -11.24 7.76 10.24
N MET A 106 -9.91 7.69 10.23
CA MET A 106 -9.09 7.80 11.44
C MET A 106 -9.25 9.14 12.16
N MET A 107 -9.66 10.19 11.45
CA MET A 107 -9.97 11.50 12.03
C MET A 107 -11.15 11.45 13.02
N PHE A 108 -12.05 10.49 12.87
CA PHE A 108 -13.25 10.34 13.70
C PHE A 108 -13.07 9.33 14.85
N VAL A 109 -11.84 8.92 15.13
CA VAL A 109 -11.56 8.00 16.24
C VAL A 109 -11.88 8.68 17.56
N SER A 110 -12.83 8.09 18.31
CA SER A 110 -13.27 8.57 19.64
C SER A 110 -13.05 7.54 20.76
N SER A 111 -12.63 6.32 20.42
CA SER A 111 -12.39 5.26 21.40
C SER A 111 -11.23 4.36 21.00
N PRO A 112 -10.55 3.70 21.95
CA PRO A 112 -9.50 2.72 21.66
C PRO A 112 -9.97 1.59 20.75
N THR A 113 -11.20 1.13 20.92
CA THR A 113 -11.78 0.05 20.08
C THR A 113 -11.93 0.48 18.64
N SER A 114 -12.42 1.70 18.38
CA SER A 114 -12.55 2.23 17.01
C SER A 114 -11.18 2.39 16.36
N PHE A 115 -10.15 2.78 17.13
CA PHE A 115 -8.77 2.83 16.68
C PHE A 115 -8.27 1.46 16.20
N TYR A 116 -8.47 0.38 16.98
CA TYR A 116 -8.03 -0.96 16.60
C TYR A 116 -8.74 -1.49 15.36
N ILE A 117 -10.05 -1.27 15.26
CA ILE A 117 -10.83 -1.70 14.08
C ILE A 117 -10.32 -0.99 12.83
N LEU A 118 -10.15 0.33 12.87
CA LEU A 118 -9.65 1.09 11.73
C LEU A 118 -8.22 0.72 11.36
N ARG A 119 -7.36 0.44 12.35
CA ARG A 119 -6.01 -0.07 12.13
C ARG A 119 -5.99 -1.42 11.44
N PHE A 120 -6.85 -2.35 11.86
CA PHE A 120 -7.00 -3.64 11.20
C PHE A 120 -7.46 -3.47 9.74
N LEU A 121 -8.52 -2.69 9.52
CA LEU A 121 -9.06 -2.42 8.20
C LEU A 121 -8.05 -1.72 7.28
N LEU A 122 -7.25 -0.81 7.83
CA LEU A 122 -6.17 -0.15 7.09
C LEU A 122 -5.11 -1.15 6.64
N GLY A 123 -4.69 -2.09 7.51
CA GLY A 123 -3.79 -3.17 7.16
C GLY A 123 -4.36 -4.07 6.06
N VAL A 124 -5.63 -4.44 6.15
CA VAL A 124 -6.35 -5.22 5.11
C VAL A 124 -6.41 -4.47 3.79
N ALA A 125 -6.70 -3.16 3.83
CA ALA A 125 -6.80 -2.33 2.63
C ALA A 125 -5.47 -2.17 1.91
N GLU A 126 -4.37 -2.02 2.67
CA GLU A 126 -3.01 -1.83 2.14
C GLU A 126 -2.37 -3.15 1.69
N ALA A 127 -2.92 -4.29 2.14
CA ALA A 127 -2.41 -5.61 1.79
C ALA A 127 -2.40 -5.82 0.26
N GLY A 128 -1.27 -6.24 -0.29
CA GLY A 128 -1.08 -6.47 -1.72
C GLY A 128 -0.70 -5.22 -2.53
N PHE A 129 -0.53 -4.05 -1.91
CA PHE A 129 -0.06 -2.86 -2.63
C PHE A 129 1.36 -3.06 -3.17
N TYR A 130 2.29 -3.47 -2.33
CA TYR A 130 3.69 -3.65 -2.73
C TYR A 130 3.86 -4.72 -3.82
N PRO A 131 3.37 -5.95 -3.67
CA PRO A 131 3.45 -6.94 -4.73
C PRO A 131 2.65 -6.54 -5.98
N GLY A 132 1.56 -5.77 -5.82
CA GLY A 132 0.82 -5.19 -6.92
C GLY A 132 1.64 -4.22 -7.77
N VAL A 133 2.42 -3.36 -7.13
CA VAL A 133 3.34 -2.44 -7.82
C VAL A 133 4.43 -3.22 -8.54
N VAL A 134 5.02 -4.23 -7.91
CA VAL A 134 6.04 -5.09 -8.53
C VAL A 134 5.47 -5.80 -9.75
N LEU A 135 4.29 -6.41 -9.64
CA LEU A 135 3.63 -7.07 -10.78
C LEU A 135 3.25 -6.10 -11.91
N TYR A 136 2.97 -4.86 -11.58
CA TYR A 136 2.64 -3.83 -12.59
C TYR A 136 3.86 -3.36 -13.37
N LEU A 137 5.05 -3.46 -12.78
CA LEU A 137 6.32 -3.04 -13.40
C LEU A 137 7.03 -4.17 -14.15
N THR A 138 6.63 -5.42 -13.98
CA THR A 138 7.16 -6.61 -14.69
C THR A 138 6.30 -6.98 -15.89
#